data_68b3dea4f50545a9864cea5ff101c2b4
#
_entry.id   68b3dea4f50545a9864cea5ff101c2b4
#
_cell.length_a   1.000
_cell.length_b   1.000
_cell.length_c   1.000
_cell.angle_alpha   90.00
_cell.angle_beta   90.00
_cell.angle_gamma   90.00
#
_symmetry.space_group_name_H-M   'P 1'
#
loop_
_entity.id
_entity.type
_entity.pdbx_description
1 polymer ?
#
loop_
_entity_poly.entity_id
_entity_poly.type
_entity_poly.pdbx_seq_one_letter_code
_entity_poly.pdbx_strand_id
1 'polypeptide(L)'
;MTLIKHIITCLYYLFIPRSYSQLGEDLVILNHLEWLGKNIKSPGFYVDIGAFHPLDGSNTYKLYRNGSSGVVIDVGSQKKFLFKLFRSRDTFIDAAVVPDTFSEKHILFNIDGYGSKTDSVAGYGGGEIQTTSVQKTQKVKALQISELMEFAFSSKYAKDASWSVINIDIEGLDEEVIKSINFDNYPFDVVCLEVFPHDIWDKVNEYLSSSVNSMMIEAGYSLQSVCGPTLIYLRKKSDHKQ
;
A
#
# COMPACT_ATOMS: atom_id res chain seq x y z
N MET A 1 10.54 -34.54 -16.08
CA MET A 1 9.31 -33.73 -16.23
C MET A 1 8.84 -33.88 -17.67
N THR A 2 7.59 -34.24 -17.94
CA THR A 2 7.12 -34.50 -19.30
C THR A 2 6.94 -33.23 -20.11
N LEU A 3 7.13 -33.27 -21.43
CA LEU A 3 6.91 -32.16 -22.37
C LEU A 3 5.54 -31.50 -22.16
N ILE A 4 4.51 -32.30 -21.87
CA ILE A 4 3.14 -31.82 -21.60
C ILE A 4 3.11 -30.86 -20.41
N LYS A 5 3.83 -31.12 -19.31
CA LYS A 5 3.91 -30.18 -18.17
C LYS A 5 4.53 -28.85 -18.57
N HIS A 6 5.57 -28.87 -19.41
CA HIS A 6 6.16 -27.61 -19.90
C HIS A 6 5.20 -26.82 -20.78
N ILE A 7 4.45 -27.47 -21.66
CA ILE A 7 3.44 -26.82 -22.51
C ILE A 7 2.35 -26.18 -21.63
N ILE A 8 1.83 -26.94 -20.66
CA ILE A 8 0.83 -26.38 -19.71
C ILE A 8 1.38 -25.19 -18.95
N THR A 9 2.63 -25.26 -18.50
CA THR A 9 3.30 -24.14 -17.81
C THR A 9 3.43 -22.93 -18.73
N CYS A 10 3.82 -23.13 -19.99
CA CYS A 10 3.88 -22.02 -20.96
C CYS A 10 2.52 -21.39 -21.19
N LEU A 11 1.48 -22.19 -21.39
CA LEU A 11 0.10 -21.70 -21.55
C LEU A 11 -0.37 -20.93 -20.32
N TYR A 12 -0.10 -21.44 -19.12
CA TYR A 12 -0.41 -20.75 -17.88
C TYR A 12 0.20 -19.35 -17.85
N TYR A 13 1.51 -19.24 -18.15
CA TYR A 13 2.20 -17.94 -18.14
C TYR A 13 1.79 -16.99 -19.28
N LEU A 14 1.17 -17.48 -20.33
CA LEU A 14 0.63 -16.65 -21.42
C LEU A 14 -0.69 -15.96 -21.02
N PHE A 15 -1.49 -16.59 -20.16
CA PHE A 15 -2.86 -16.14 -19.88
C PHE A 15 -3.08 -15.65 -18.45
N ILE A 16 -2.15 -15.89 -17.50
CA ILE A 16 -2.30 -15.47 -16.12
C ILE A 16 -1.26 -14.40 -15.81
N PRO A 17 -1.69 -13.19 -15.39
CA PRO A 17 -0.76 -12.13 -15.02
C PRO A 17 0.17 -12.59 -13.89
N ARG A 18 1.45 -12.32 -14.03
CA ARG A 18 2.43 -12.58 -12.97
C ARG A 18 2.30 -11.56 -11.84
N SER A 19 2.04 -10.30 -12.20
CA SER A 19 1.87 -9.18 -11.30
C SER A 19 0.51 -8.53 -11.53
N TYR A 20 -0.03 -7.94 -10.48
CA TYR A 20 -1.25 -7.13 -10.46
C TYR A 20 -0.96 -5.67 -10.13
N SER A 21 0.23 -5.37 -9.66
CA SER A 21 0.70 -4.00 -9.40
C SER A 21 1.19 -3.30 -10.67
N GLN A 22 1.48 -2.02 -10.58
CA GLN A 22 1.85 -1.20 -11.75
C GLN A 22 3.23 -1.58 -12.31
N LEU A 23 4.22 -1.77 -11.43
CA LEU A 23 5.63 -1.98 -11.80
C LEU A 23 6.21 -3.28 -11.20
N GLY A 24 5.37 -4.18 -10.68
CA GLY A 24 5.81 -5.46 -10.12
C GLY A 24 6.07 -5.45 -8.64
N GLU A 25 5.61 -4.42 -7.92
CA GLU A 25 5.77 -4.25 -6.47
C GLU A 25 5.29 -5.48 -5.70
N ASP A 26 4.16 -6.05 -6.09
CA ASP A 26 3.58 -7.24 -5.48
C ASP A 26 4.51 -8.47 -5.52
N LEU A 27 5.32 -8.60 -6.58
CA LEU A 27 6.35 -9.65 -6.69
C LEU A 27 7.56 -9.35 -5.80
N VAL A 28 7.96 -8.08 -5.75
CA VAL A 28 9.09 -7.63 -4.92
C VAL A 28 8.76 -7.82 -3.45
N ILE A 29 7.53 -7.45 -3.02
CA ILE A 29 7.02 -7.67 -1.65
C ILE A 29 7.12 -9.16 -1.28
N LEU A 30 6.60 -10.06 -2.12
CA LEU A 30 6.65 -11.49 -1.85
C LEU A 30 8.07 -12.02 -1.74
N ASN A 31 8.97 -11.62 -2.65
CA ASN A 31 10.38 -12.00 -2.59
C ASN A 31 11.04 -11.51 -1.30
N HIS A 32 10.76 -10.30 -0.87
CA HIS A 32 11.30 -9.75 0.37
C HIS A 32 10.78 -10.46 1.61
N LEU A 33 9.49 -10.83 1.65
CA LEU A 33 8.93 -11.64 2.73
C LEU A 33 9.64 -13.01 2.82
N GLU A 34 9.87 -13.69 1.69
CA GLU A 34 10.64 -14.94 1.66
C GLU A 34 12.08 -14.71 2.14
N TRP A 35 12.72 -13.61 1.74
CA TRP A 35 14.08 -13.27 2.17
C TRP A 35 14.17 -13.00 3.68
N LEU A 36 13.12 -12.43 4.26
CA LEU A 36 12.98 -12.31 5.71
C LEU A 36 12.74 -13.66 6.42
N GLY A 37 12.61 -14.76 5.66
CA GLY A 37 12.32 -16.10 6.17
C GLY A 37 10.84 -16.30 6.51
N LYS A 38 9.95 -15.46 5.98
CA LYS A 38 8.52 -15.60 6.20
C LYS A 38 7.93 -16.67 5.29
N ASN A 39 7.03 -17.46 5.82
CA ASN A 39 6.30 -18.43 5.00
C ASN A 39 5.13 -17.73 4.30
N ILE A 40 5.32 -17.36 3.03
CA ILE A 40 4.31 -16.68 2.22
C ILE A 40 3.06 -17.53 1.92
N LYS A 41 3.09 -18.83 2.21
CA LYS A 41 1.92 -19.73 2.12
C LYS A 41 1.07 -19.69 3.39
N SER A 42 1.63 -19.20 4.49
CA SER A 42 0.86 -18.94 5.71
C SER A 42 0.12 -17.62 5.57
N PRO A 43 -1.07 -17.49 6.17
CA PRO A 43 -1.81 -16.23 6.12
C PRO A 43 -0.98 -15.06 6.65
N GLY A 44 -0.96 -13.99 5.89
CA GLY A 44 -0.40 -12.70 6.29
C GLY A 44 -1.49 -11.66 6.50
N PHE A 45 -1.09 -10.54 7.02
CA PHE A 45 -1.93 -9.37 7.24
C PHE A 45 -1.40 -8.18 6.46
N TYR A 46 -2.29 -7.37 5.90
CA TYR A 46 -1.88 -6.12 5.26
C TYR A 46 -2.84 -4.97 5.55
N VAL A 47 -2.28 -3.75 5.49
CA VAL A 47 -3.02 -2.49 5.45
C VAL A 47 -2.70 -1.85 4.10
N ASP A 48 -3.74 -1.51 3.32
CA ASP A 48 -3.62 -0.97 1.97
C ASP A 48 -4.34 0.38 1.92
N ILE A 49 -3.57 1.46 1.98
CA ILE A 49 -4.07 2.84 2.04
C ILE A 49 -3.95 3.45 0.65
N GLY A 50 -5.08 3.89 0.07
CA GLY A 50 -5.18 4.29 -1.32
C GLY A 50 -5.33 3.08 -2.25
N ALA A 51 -6.14 2.10 -1.86
CA ALA A 51 -6.21 0.79 -2.52
C ALA A 51 -6.79 0.82 -3.95
N PHE A 52 -7.29 1.96 -4.43
CA PHE A 52 -7.78 2.26 -5.77
C PHE A 52 -8.71 1.20 -6.38
N HIS A 53 -8.20 0.06 -6.81
CA HIS A 53 -8.94 -1.00 -7.48
C HIS A 53 -8.64 -2.38 -6.87
N PRO A 54 -9.62 -3.30 -6.75
CA PRO A 54 -9.39 -4.57 -6.06
C PRO A 54 -8.35 -5.49 -6.73
N LEU A 55 -8.10 -5.34 -8.04
CA LEU A 55 -7.22 -6.22 -8.80
C LEU A 55 -6.13 -5.48 -9.58
N ASP A 56 -6.52 -4.43 -10.34
CA ASP A 56 -5.64 -3.74 -11.27
C ASP A 56 -4.85 -2.64 -10.56
N GLY A 57 -3.54 -2.61 -10.76
CA GLY A 57 -2.63 -1.69 -10.07
C GLY A 57 -2.44 -1.99 -8.58
N SER A 58 -2.90 -3.15 -8.08
CA SER A 58 -2.91 -3.44 -6.65
C SER A 58 -1.62 -4.10 -6.15
N ASN A 59 -0.94 -3.47 -5.21
CA ASN A 59 0.25 -4.02 -4.54
C ASN A 59 -0.10 -5.17 -3.57
N THR A 60 -1.37 -5.29 -3.16
CA THR A 60 -1.81 -6.26 -2.15
C THR A 60 -2.68 -7.40 -2.69
N TYR A 61 -3.20 -7.31 -3.92
CA TYR A 61 -4.07 -8.36 -4.46
C TYR A 61 -3.39 -9.73 -4.59
N LYS A 62 -2.11 -9.76 -4.91
CA LYS A 62 -1.34 -11.02 -4.95
C LYS A 62 -1.22 -11.67 -3.56
N LEU A 63 -1.08 -10.86 -2.51
CA LEU A 63 -1.11 -11.32 -1.12
C LEU A 63 -2.48 -11.90 -0.77
N TYR A 64 -3.56 -11.22 -1.17
CA TYR A 64 -4.92 -11.72 -1.03
C TYR A 64 -5.12 -13.07 -1.74
N ARG A 65 -4.65 -13.21 -2.98
CA ARG A 65 -4.72 -14.48 -3.72
C ARG A 65 -3.98 -15.62 -3.04
N ASN A 66 -2.91 -15.33 -2.33
CA ASN A 66 -2.14 -16.31 -1.56
C ASN A 66 -2.78 -16.66 -0.20
N GLY A 67 -4.02 -16.22 0.05
CA GLY A 67 -4.79 -16.58 1.25
C GLY A 67 -4.75 -15.55 2.37
N SER A 68 -4.01 -14.47 2.23
CA SER A 68 -3.97 -13.37 3.21
C SER A 68 -5.21 -12.50 3.17
N SER A 69 -5.38 -11.67 4.18
CA SER A 69 -6.48 -10.72 4.30
C SER A 69 -6.01 -9.46 5.01
N GLY A 70 -6.72 -8.36 4.82
CA GLY A 70 -6.31 -7.10 5.42
C GLY A 70 -7.41 -6.08 5.57
N VAL A 71 -6.97 -4.88 5.91
CA VAL A 71 -7.77 -3.68 5.92
C VAL A 71 -7.36 -2.84 4.71
N VAL A 72 -8.33 -2.51 3.87
CA VAL A 72 -8.14 -1.73 2.65
C VAL A 72 -8.94 -0.44 2.74
N ILE A 73 -8.33 0.69 2.43
CA ILE A 73 -8.92 2.00 2.62
C ILE A 73 -8.83 2.79 1.33
N ASP A 74 -9.96 3.35 0.92
CA ASP A 74 -10.03 4.30 -0.18
C ASP A 74 -11.37 5.05 -0.11
N VAL A 75 -11.51 6.11 -0.89
CA VAL A 75 -12.73 6.90 -1.00
C VAL A 75 -13.61 6.37 -2.12
N GLY A 76 -14.89 6.10 -1.82
CA GLY A 76 -15.92 5.85 -2.81
C GLY A 76 -16.72 4.55 -2.64
N SER A 77 -18.03 4.70 -2.62
CA SER A 77 -18.98 3.59 -2.44
C SER A 77 -18.90 2.55 -3.56
N GLN A 78 -18.54 2.95 -4.78
CA GLN A 78 -18.37 2.02 -5.91
C GLN A 78 -17.13 1.14 -5.71
N LYS A 79 -16.01 1.71 -5.23
CA LYS A 79 -14.82 0.95 -4.87
C LYS A 79 -15.18 -0.07 -3.78
N LYS A 80 -15.89 0.36 -2.74
CA LYS A 80 -16.38 -0.53 -1.66
C LYS A 80 -17.18 -1.71 -2.20
N PHE A 81 -18.07 -1.50 -3.17
CA PHE A 81 -18.84 -2.57 -3.78
C PHE A 81 -17.95 -3.57 -4.53
N LEU A 82 -16.97 -3.09 -5.30
CA LEU A 82 -16.03 -3.96 -6.02
C LEU A 82 -15.13 -4.77 -5.07
N PHE A 83 -14.60 -4.14 -4.02
CA PHE A 83 -13.83 -4.86 -3.02
C PHE A 83 -14.66 -5.94 -2.35
N LYS A 84 -15.92 -5.66 -1.99
CA LYS A 84 -16.84 -6.67 -1.46
C LYS A 84 -17.06 -7.85 -2.41
N LEU A 85 -17.11 -7.60 -3.72
CA LEU A 85 -17.34 -8.63 -4.73
C LEU A 85 -16.07 -9.49 -4.98
N PHE A 86 -14.91 -8.85 -5.12
CA PHE A 86 -13.68 -9.52 -5.57
C PHE A 86 -12.68 -9.82 -4.45
N ARG A 87 -12.80 -9.11 -3.30
CA ARG A 87 -11.91 -9.25 -2.13
C ARG A 87 -12.72 -9.34 -0.84
N SER A 88 -13.68 -10.26 -0.81
CA SER A 88 -14.66 -10.40 0.28
C SER A 88 -14.05 -10.75 1.65
N ARG A 89 -12.79 -11.23 1.70
CA ARG A 89 -12.08 -11.49 2.96
C ARG A 89 -11.51 -10.22 3.59
N ASP A 90 -11.35 -9.15 2.80
CA ASP A 90 -10.83 -7.88 3.30
C ASP A 90 -11.93 -7.04 3.96
N THR A 91 -11.51 -6.18 4.88
CA THR A 91 -12.34 -5.11 5.41
C THR A 91 -12.08 -3.83 4.65
N PHE A 92 -13.06 -3.34 3.89
CA PHE A 92 -12.96 -2.07 3.17
C PHE A 92 -13.51 -0.93 4.03
N ILE A 93 -12.71 0.13 4.21
CA ILE A 93 -13.07 1.37 4.88
C ILE A 93 -13.20 2.48 3.83
N ASP A 94 -14.38 3.11 3.76
CA ASP A 94 -14.67 4.25 2.86
C ASP A 94 -14.33 5.54 3.59
N ALA A 95 -13.08 5.99 3.47
CA ALA A 95 -12.56 7.20 4.10
C ALA A 95 -11.24 7.65 3.44
N ALA A 96 -10.91 8.94 3.57
CA ALA A 96 -9.58 9.45 3.30
C ALA A 96 -8.72 9.34 4.57
N VAL A 97 -7.54 8.75 4.46
CA VAL A 97 -6.59 8.69 5.59
C VAL A 97 -5.86 10.02 5.71
N VAL A 98 -5.72 10.49 6.93
CA VAL A 98 -5.08 11.77 7.26
C VAL A 98 -4.08 11.60 8.41
N PRO A 99 -3.06 12.46 8.52
CA PRO A 99 -2.15 12.44 9.65
C PRO A 99 -2.88 12.81 10.96
N ASP A 100 -2.32 12.42 12.11
CA ASP A 100 -2.93 12.67 13.43
C ASP A 100 -3.02 14.15 13.80
N THR A 101 -2.29 15.02 13.11
CA THR A 101 -2.39 16.48 13.24
C THR A 101 -3.67 17.05 12.65
N PHE A 102 -4.37 16.27 11.81
CA PHE A 102 -5.63 16.69 11.21
C PHE A 102 -6.80 16.44 12.16
N SER A 103 -7.51 17.48 12.59
CA SER A 103 -8.54 17.41 13.64
C SER A 103 -9.98 17.37 13.12
N GLU A 104 -10.21 17.63 11.83
CA GLU A 104 -11.55 17.68 11.27
C GLU A 104 -12.06 16.27 10.91
N LYS A 105 -13.36 16.03 11.10
CA LYS A 105 -14.02 14.75 10.77
C LYS A 105 -14.18 14.50 9.26
N HIS A 106 -13.99 15.51 8.44
CA HIS A 106 -14.16 15.45 7.00
C HIS A 106 -13.09 16.26 6.30
N ILE A 107 -12.74 15.83 5.10
CA ILE A 107 -11.78 16.50 4.23
C ILE A 107 -12.39 16.70 2.84
N LEU A 108 -11.93 17.69 2.10
CA LEU A 108 -12.27 17.86 0.70
C LEU A 108 -11.38 16.94 -0.16
N PHE A 109 -12.00 16.18 -1.02
CA PHE A 109 -11.35 15.20 -1.87
C PHE A 109 -11.72 15.45 -3.34
N ASN A 110 -10.74 15.49 -4.22
CA ASN A 110 -10.94 15.65 -5.65
C ASN A 110 -11.22 14.28 -6.28
N ILE A 111 -12.32 14.17 -7.00
CA ILE A 111 -12.71 12.96 -7.69
C ILE A 111 -12.77 13.26 -9.19
N ASP A 112 -11.87 12.65 -9.94
CA ASP A 112 -11.81 12.77 -11.41
C ASP A 112 -12.70 11.75 -12.15
N GLY A 113 -13.47 10.98 -11.41
CA GLY A 113 -14.34 9.93 -11.93
C GLY A 113 -13.80 8.53 -11.69
N TYR A 114 -14.65 7.53 -11.89
CA TYR A 114 -14.29 6.13 -11.68
C TYR A 114 -13.18 5.70 -12.65
N GLY A 115 -12.04 5.28 -12.10
CA GLY A 115 -10.88 4.84 -12.89
C GLY A 115 -9.79 5.89 -13.09
N SER A 116 -9.96 7.10 -12.55
CA SER A 116 -8.87 8.08 -12.49
C SER A 116 -7.86 7.67 -11.42
N LYS A 117 -6.57 7.68 -11.79
CA LYS A 117 -5.44 7.49 -10.86
C LYS A 117 -5.03 8.80 -10.19
N THR A 118 -5.83 9.86 -10.33
CA THR A 118 -5.53 11.22 -9.86
C THR A 118 -6.49 11.70 -8.77
N ASP A 119 -7.24 10.78 -8.17
CA ASP A 119 -8.07 11.10 -7.00
C ASP A 119 -7.16 11.48 -5.83
N SER A 120 -7.26 12.70 -5.31
CA SER A 120 -6.35 13.24 -4.29
C SER A 120 -7.06 14.11 -3.28
N VAL A 121 -6.42 14.36 -2.12
CA VAL A 121 -6.90 15.35 -1.17
C VAL A 121 -6.76 16.75 -1.78
N ALA A 122 -7.83 17.54 -1.75
CA ALA A 122 -7.84 18.89 -2.31
C ALA A 122 -6.81 19.78 -1.61
N GLY A 123 -5.87 20.33 -2.39
CA GLY A 123 -4.81 21.20 -1.91
C GLY A 123 -3.49 20.51 -1.56
N TYR A 124 -3.41 19.18 -1.68
CA TYR A 124 -2.20 18.40 -1.38
C TYR A 124 -1.61 17.67 -2.58
N GLY A 125 -2.29 17.59 -3.70
CA GLY A 125 -1.74 16.98 -4.91
C GLY A 125 -0.61 17.80 -5.52
N GLY A 126 0.61 17.27 -5.54
CA GLY A 126 1.85 17.97 -5.92
C GLY A 126 2.17 18.02 -7.41
N GLY A 127 1.21 17.93 -8.32
CA GLY A 127 1.44 18.07 -9.75
C GLY A 127 0.57 19.14 -10.38
N GLU A 128 1.15 20.08 -11.14
CA GLU A 128 0.43 20.86 -12.15
C GLU A 128 -0.10 19.90 -13.24
N ILE A 129 -1.07 19.05 -12.88
CA ILE A 129 -1.85 18.35 -13.89
C ILE A 129 -2.79 19.43 -14.45
N GLN A 130 -2.43 19.96 -15.61
CA GLN A 130 -3.34 20.73 -16.45
C GLN A 130 -4.48 19.80 -16.87
N THR A 131 -5.39 19.51 -15.95
CA THR A 131 -6.62 18.79 -16.29
C THR A 131 -7.59 19.79 -16.86
N THR A 132 -7.92 19.62 -18.13
CA THR A 132 -9.01 20.31 -18.85
C THR A 132 -10.39 19.82 -18.37
N SER A 133 -10.46 18.92 -17.41
CA SER A 133 -11.69 18.39 -16.80
C SER A 133 -12.02 19.15 -15.50
N VAL A 134 -13.30 19.44 -15.32
CA VAL A 134 -13.84 20.05 -14.09
C VAL A 134 -13.75 19.00 -12.98
N GLN A 135 -12.72 19.11 -12.13
CA GLN A 135 -12.59 18.27 -10.95
C GLN A 135 -13.81 18.47 -10.03
N LYS A 136 -14.45 17.38 -9.68
CA LYS A 136 -15.56 17.42 -8.74
C LYS A 136 -15.02 17.20 -7.33
N THR A 137 -15.04 18.25 -6.53
CA THR A 137 -14.68 18.17 -5.10
C THR A 137 -15.84 17.61 -4.28
N GLN A 138 -15.58 16.61 -3.47
CA GLN A 138 -16.54 16.01 -2.55
C GLN A 138 -16.01 16.06 -1.11
N LYS A 139 -16.93 16.30 -0.17
CA LYS A 139 -16.64 16.18 1.26
C LYS A 139 -16.71 14.71 1.67
N VAL A 140 -15.61 14.14 2.14
CA VAL A 140 -15.48 12.74 2.53
C VAL A 140 -15.09 12.60 3.99
N LYS A 141 -15.33 11.43 4.58
CA LYS A 141 -14.90 11.13 5.95
C LYS A 141 -13.38 11.14 6.02
N ALA A 142 -12.81 11.86 6.98
CA ALA A 142 -11.41 11.75 7.36
C ALA A 142 -11.25 10.68 8.45
N LEU A 143 -10.18 9.88 8.35
CA LEU A 143 -9.80 8.87 9.33
C LEU A 143 -8.33 9.09 9.70
N GLN A 144 -8.04 9.39 10.95
CA GLN A 144 -6.67 9.54 11.41
C GLN A 144 -5.92 8.22 11.32
N ILE A 145 -4.63 8.30 10.98
CA ILE A 145 -3.81 7.10 10.79
C ILE A 145 -3.69 6.29 12.08
N SER A 146 -3.61 6.92 13.24
CA SER A 146 -3.58 6.21 14.53
C SER A 146 -4.85 5.40 14.78
N GLU A 147 -6.04 5.95 14.49
CA GLU A 147 -7.31 5.23 14.61
C GLU A 147 -7.35 4.03 13.65
N LEU A 148 -6.85 4.21 12.42
CA LEU A 148 -6.74 3.12 11.44
C LEU A 148 -5.81 2.01 11.94
N MET A 149 -4.64 2.37 12.48
CA MET A 149 -3.67 1.39 12.99
C MET A 149 -4.23 0.60 14.16
N GLU A 150 -4.87 1.27 15.11
CA GLU A 150 -5.54 0.63 16.25
C GLU A 150 -6.62 -0.37 15.78
N PHE A 151 -7.48 0.07 14.86
CA PHE A 151 -8.50 -0.79 14.26
C PHE A 151 -7.88 -2.00 13.55
N ALA A 152 -6.87 -1.77 12.70
CA ALA A 152 -6.24 -2.79 11.89
C ALA A 152 -5.54 -3.86 12.74
N PHE A 153 -4.75 -3.45 13.73
CA PHE A 153 -4.02 -4.36 14.62
C PHE A 153 -4.90 -5.05 15.66
N SER A 154 -6.07 -4.49 16.01
CA SER A 154 -7.07 -5.16 16.83
C SER A 154 -7.84 -6.24 16.07
N SER A 155 -7.76 -6.25 14.75
CA SER A 155 -8.50 -7.18 13.88
C SER A 155 -8.03 -8.64 14.06
N LYS A 156 -8.91 -9.57 13.70
CA LYS A 156 -8.55 -11.00 13.64
C LYS A 156 -7.41 -11.28 12.64
N TYR A 157 -7.30 -10.47 11.58
CA TYR A 157 -6.27 -10.67 10.56
C TYR A 157 -4.86 -10.48 11.11
N ALA A 158 -4.66 -9.46 11.94
CA ALA A 158 -3.36 -9.17 12.54
C ALA A 158 -2.97 -10.21 13.59
N LYS A 159 -3.95 -10.72 14.37
CA LYS A 159 -3.70 -11.70 15.45
C LYS A 159 -3.18 -13.05 14.93
N ASP A 160 -3.67 -13.48 13.78
CA ASP A 160 -3.35 -14.79 13.19
C ASP A 160 -2.25 -14.71 12.13
N ALA A 161 -1.69 -13.53 11.89
CA ALA A 161 -0.75 -13.29 10.81
C ALA A 161 0.67 -13.77 11.12
N SER A 162 1.28 -14.44 10.15
CA SER A 162 2.69 -14.86 10.19
C SER A 162 3.64 -13.77 9.70
N TRP A 163 3.12 -12.76 9.00
CA TRP A 163 3.85 -11.62 8.44
C TRP A 163 2.89 -10.48 8.13
N SER A 164 3.42 -9.27 7.98
CA SER A 164 2.61 -8.07 7.79
C SER A 164 3.22 -7.10 6.77
N VAL A 165 2.33 -6.44 6.01
CA VAL A 165 2.69 -5.45 4.99
C VAL A 165 1.80 -4.23 5.13
N ILE A 166 2.36 -3.03 4.97
CA ILE A 166 1.59 -1.81 4.75
C ILE A 166 1.95 -1.22 3.38
N ASN A 167 0.93 -0.80 2.64
CA ASN A 167 1.04 -0.02 1.42
C ASN A 167 0.40 1.35 1.65
N ILE A 168 1.10 2.43 1.29
CA ILE A 168 0.64 3.81 1.40
C ILE A 168 0.82 4.47 0.04
N ASP A 169 -0.30 4.86 -0.58
CA ASP A 169 -0.37 5.48 -1.90
C ASP A 169 -1.63 6.36 -1.94
N ILE A 170 -1.52 7.59 -1.43
CA ILE A 170 -2.65 8.52 -1.23
C ILE A 170 -2.49 9.88 -1.90
N GLU A 171 -1.57 9.93 -2.86
CA GLU A 171 -1.46 11.07 -3.77
C GLU A 171 -1.26 12.41 -3.04
N GLY A 172 -0.21 12.50 -2.19
CA GLY A 172 0.30 13.76 -1.64
C GLY A 172 0.24 13.95 -0.13
N LEU A 173 -0.32 13.01 0.65
CA LEU A 173 -0.25 13.01 2.12
C LEU A 173 0.61 11.87 2.68
N ASP A 174 1.32 11.16 1.81
CA ASP A 174 2.05 9.94 2.14
C ASP A 174 3.11 10.18 3.23
N GLU A 175 3.87 11.26 3.10
CA GLU A 175 4.91 11.63 4.06
C GLU A 175 4.35 11.98 5.44
N GLU A 176 3.29 12.79 5.50
CA GLU A 176 2.67 13.19 6.76
C GLU A 176 2.00 12.02 7.46
N VAL A 177 1.37 11.15 6.69
CA VAL A 177 0.71 9.95 7.20
C VAL A 177 1.74 8.97 7.74
N ILE A 178 2.81 8.67 7.00
CA ILE A 178 3.83 7.73 7.47
C ILE A 178 4.57 8.26 8.70
N LYS A 179 4.82 9.57 8.80
CA LYS A 179 5.43 10.21 9.98
C LYS A 179 4.56 10.11 11.23
N SER A 180 3.25 9.92 11.07
CA SER A 180 2.32 9.76 12.18
C SER A 180 2.18 8.30 12.66
N ILE A 181 2.79 7.32 11.97
CA ILE A 181 2.74 5.92 12.37
C ILE A 181 3.77 5.63 13.47
N ASN A 182 3.31 5.10 14.61
CA ASN A 182 4.18 4.55 15.62
C ASN A 182 4.55 3.11 15.29
N PHE A 183 5.69 2.90 14.63
CA PHE A 183 6.16 1.58 14.20
C PHE A 183 6.62 0.65 15.33
N ASP A 184 6.83 1.16 16.54
CA ASP A 184 7.10 0.33 17.72
C ASP A 184 5.83 -0.38 18.18
N ASN A 185 4.70 0.31 18.13
CA ASN A 185 3.39 -0.23 18.49
C ASN A 185 2.76 -1.04 17.35
N TYR A 186 3.00 -0.63 16.10
CA TYR A 186 2.40 -1.20 14.89
C TYR A 186 3.48 -1.65 13.89
N PRO A 187 4.22 -2.71 14.22
CA PRO A 187 5.33 -3.18 13.38
C PRO A 187 4.82 -3.91 12.14
N PHE A 188 5.36 -3.54 10.98
CA PHE A 188 5.19 -4.28 9.74
C PHE A 188 6.52 -4.92 9.31
N ASP A 189 6.47 -6.06 8.65
CA ASP A 189 7.66 -6.69 8.06
C ASP A 189 8.13 -5.92 6.82
N VAL A 190 7.17 -5.43 6.02
CA VAL A 190 7.40 -4.66 4.80
C VAL A 190 6.56 -3.40 4.80
N VAL A 191 7.16 -2.28 4.45
CA VAL A 191 6.50 -0.98 4.24
C VAL A 191 6.72 -0.57 2.79
N CYS A 192 5.62 -0.37 2.05
CA CYS A 192 5.62 0.22 0.72
C CYS A 192 5.08 1.64 0.82
N LEU A 193 5.83 2.59 0.29
CA LEU A 193 5.48 4.01 0.34
C LEU A 193 5.65 4.61 -1.05
N GLU A 194 4.59 5.16 -1.62
CA GLU A 194 4.71 5.99 -2.81
C GLU A 194 5.26 7.37 -2.46
N VAL A 195 6.13 7.89 -3.32
CA VAL A 195 6.81 9.17 -3.10
C VAL A 195 6.50 10.11 -4.25
N PHE A 196 6.06 11.31 -3.91
CA PHE A 196 5.89 12.39 -4.87
C PHE A 196 7.15 13.27 -4.93
N PRO A 197 7.59 13.75 -6.11
CA PRO A 197 7.06 13.52 -7.47
C PRO A 197 7.51 12.20 -8.10
N HIS A 198 6.76 11.73 -9.09
CA HIS A 198 6.95 10.44 -9.79
C HIS A 198 8.27 10.31 -10.58
N ASP A 199 9.06 11.36 -10.73
CA ASP A 199 10.35 11.38 -11.42
C ASP A 199 11.53 10.95 -10.53
N ILE A 200 11.29 9.95 -9.70
CA ILE A 200 12.26 9.44 -8.71
C ILE A 200 13.61 9.02 -9.31
N TRP A 201 13.64 8.69 -10.61
CA TRP A 201 14.85 8.20 -11.28
C TRP A 201 16.03 9.15 -11.14
N ASP A 202 15.76 10.48 -11.19
CA ASP A 202 16.79 11.49 -11.02
C ASP A 202 16.99 11.90 -9.55
N LYS A 203 16.11 11.45 -8.65
CA LYS A 203 16.02 11.92 -7.26
C LYS A 203 16.24 10.84 -6.18
N VAL A 204 16.66 9.63 -6.54
CA VAL A 204 16.94 8.58 -5.55
C VAL A 204 17.90 9.05 -4.45
N ASN A 205 18.95 9.80 -4.83
CA ASN A 205 19.92 10.33 -3.87
C ASN A 205 19.31 11.41 -2.94
N GLU A 206 18.43 12.27 -3.46
CA GLU A 206 17.70 13.24 -2.64
C GLU A 206 16.79 12.52 -1.64
N TYR A 207 16.12 11.47 -2.12
CA TYR A 207 15.25 10.69 -1.26
C TYR A 207 16.01 9.96 -0.16
N LEU A 208 17.16 9.38 -0.45
CA LEU A 208 18.00 8.73 0.55
C LEU A 208 18.45 9.70 1.67
N SER A 209 18.50 10.99 1.39
CA SER A 209 18.79 12.05 2.36
C SER A 209 17.54 12.72 2.95
N SER A 210 16.34 12.24 2.61
CA SER A 210 15.06 12.81 3.09
C SER A 210 14.80 12.55 4.57
N SER A 211 13.94 13.39 5.16
CA SER A 211 13.45 13.21 6.53
C SER A 211 12.69 11.89 6.71
N VAL A 212 11.96 11.47 5.68
CA VAL A 212 11.22 10.20 5.69
C VAL A 212 12.17 9.00 5.74
N ASN A 213 13.22 8.98 4.89
CA ASN A 213 14.18 7.90 4.94
C ASN A 213 14.92 7.84 6.28
N SER A 214 15.30 8.99 6.84
CA SER A 214 15.93 9.06 8.16
C SER A 214 15.02 8.49 9.24
N MET A 215 13.75 8.89 9.24
CA MET A 215 12.74 8.38 10.18
C MET A 215 12.53 6.86 10.03
N MET A 216 12.45 6.35 8.79
CA MET A 216 12.31 4.91 8.56
C MET A 216 13.52 4.11 9.08
N ILE A 217 14.73 4.64 8.92
CA ILE A 217 15.95 4.04 9.45
C ILE A 217 15.93 4.03 10.99
N GLU A 218 15.52 5.12 11.63
CA GLU A 218 15.37 5.25 13.09
C GLU A 218 14.29 4.30 13.62
N ALA A 219 13.20 4.12 12.90
CA ALA A 219 12.15 3.13 13.20
C ALA A 219 12.57 1.67 12.95
N GLY A 220 13.84 1.41 12.60
CA GLY A 220 14.38 0.08 12.43
C GLY A 220 14.14 -0.55 11.07
N TYR A 221 13.85 0.26 10.05
CA TYR A 221 13.68 -0.20 8.67
C TYR A 221 14.92 0.10 7.81
N SER A 222 15.00 -0.56 6.67
CA SER A 222 16.00 -0.25 5.64
C SER A 222 15.36 -0.31 4.26
N LEU A 223 15.65 0.68 3.42
CA LEU A 223 15.24 0.69 2.02
C LEU A 223 15.93 -0.46 1.28
N GLN A 224 15.17 -1.31 0.62
CA GLN A 224 15.68 -2.49 -0.10
C GLN A 224 15.38 -2.47 -1.59
N SER A 225 14.29 -1.84 -1.99
CA SER A 225 13.90 -1.75 -3.40
C SER A 225 13.21 -0.45 -3.72
N VAL A 226 13.36 -0.03 -4.98
CA VAL A 226 12.67 1.09 -5.59
C VAL A 226 11.98 0.58 -6.84
N CYS A 227 10.65 0.69 -6.90
CA CYS A 227 9.82 0.29 -8.03
C CYS A 227 9.10 1.53 -8.56
N GLY A 228 9.72 2.23 -9.53
CA GLY A 228 9.22 3.53 -9.95
C GLY A 228 9.10 4.50 -8.76
N PRO A 229 7.91 5.08 -8.50
CA PRO A 229 7.70 5.97 -7.37
C PRO A 229 7.60 5.26 -6.02
N THR A 230 7.48 3.93 -6.00
CA THR A 230 7.28 3.16 -4.78
C THR A 230 8.59 2.73 -4.14
N LEU A 231 8.79 3.10 -2.89
CA LEU A 231 9.90 2.67 -2.05
C LEU A 231 9.47 1.50 -1.18
N ILE A 232 10.31 0.47 -1.10
CA ILE A 232 10.02 -0.74 -0.33
C ILE A 232 11.07 -0.89 0.76
N TYR A 233 10.61 -0.77 1.99
CA TYR A 233 11.40 -0.89 3.20
C TYR A 233 11.15 -2.24 3.88
N LEU A 234 12.21 -2.83 4.43
CA LEU A 234 12.12 -4.03 5.26
C LEU A 234 12.51 -3.71 6.69
N ARG A 235 11.78 -4.31 7.62
CA ARG A 235 12.13 -4.26 9.04
C ARG A 235 13.45 -5.01 9.27
N LYS A 236 14.42 -4.35 9.90
CA LYS A 236 15.67 -5.01 10.30
C LYS A 236 15.36 -6.12 11.29
N LYS A 237 15.98 -7.28 11.10
CA LYS A 237 15.97 -8.30 12.16
C LYS A 237 16.63 -7.68 13.38
N SER A 238 15.97 -7.68 14.52
CA SER A 238 16.63 -7.38 15.78
C SER A 238 17.78 -8.38 15.89
N ASP A 239 19.02 -7.89 15.95
CA ASP A 239 20.15 -8.72 16.32
C ASP A 239 19.84 -9.27 17.72
N HIS A 240 19.28 -10.48 17.78
CA HIS A 240 19.29 -11.22 19.02
C HIS A 240 20.77 -11.41 19.35
N LYS A 241 21.25 -10.63 20.32
CA LYS A 241 22.54 -10.89 20.97
C LYS A 241 22.57 -12.38 21.28
N GLN A 242 23.46 -13.08 20.58
CA GLN A 242 23.89 -14.43 20.94
C GLN A 242 24.53 -14.43 22.33
#